data_598d948aad70f4f45dbcd5ad036d16e1
#
_entry.id   598d948aad70f4f45dbcd5ad036d16e1
#
_cell.length_a   1.000
_cell.length_b   1.000
_cell.length_c   1.000
_cell.angle_alpha   90.00
_cell.angle_beta   90.00
_cell.angle_gamma   90.00
#
_symmetry.space_group_name_H-M   'P 1'
#
loop_
_entity.id
_entity.type
_entity.pdbx_description
1 polymer ?
#
loop_
_entity_poly.entity_id
_entity_poly.type
_entity_poly.pdbx_seq_one_letter_code
_entity_poly.pdbx_strand_id
1 'polypeptide(L)'
;RAIGKSPAMIDEKKMISLNSHYMKSLPINKIFALLIKEIEKNDFKLDKDKKDKIFILLKPLIERANNIIDLFKLSIFIYNNDEKIIGKENIEIITNSSSYKDNIIKGLIKCEWKKEILDEFFKNFVKEQGISFGLIGKPLRLILTKRLTSPSITFVMEVMGKKEVIKRLKDIW
;
A
#
# COMPACT_ATOMS: atom_id res chain seq x y z
N ARG A 1 36.75 -40.98 -9.70
CA ARG A 1 35.35 -40.46 -9.79
C ARG A 1 35.44 -38.97 -9.85
N ALA A 2 35.25 -38.39 -11.05
CA ALA A 2 35.14 -36.93 -11.24
C ALA A 2 33.79 -36.45 -10.72
N ILE A 3 33.82 -35.63 -9.67
CA ILE A 3 32.63 -34.88 -9.21
C ILE A 3 32.42 -33.77 -10.20
N GLY A 4 31.41 -33.91 -11.05
CA GLY A 4 30.99 -32.86 -11.97
C GLY A 4 30.52 -31.63 -11.19
N LYS A 5 31.29 -30.56 -11.21
CA LYS A 5 30.90 -29.22 -10.77
C LYS A 5 30.01 -28.58 -11.83
N SER A 6 28.77 -29.02 -11.92
CA SER A 6 27.74 -28.17 -12.55
C SER A 6 27.45 -27.00 -11.60
N PRO A 7 27.63 -25.73 -12.01
CA PRO A 7 27.19 -24.62 -11.19
C PRO A 7 25.69 -24.79 -10.97
N ALA A 8 25.27 -24.92 -9.72
CA ALA A 8 23.86 -24.93 -9.38
C ALA A 8 23.29 -23.58 -9.82
N MET A 9 22.58 -23.56 -10.93
CA MET A 9 21.79 -22.39 -11.34
C MET A 9 20.75 -22.19 -10.27
N ILE A 10 20.94 -21.16 -9.46
CA ILE A 10 19.97 -20.77 -8.45
C ILE A 10 18.76 -20.25 -9.22
N ASP A 11 17.67 -21.01 -9.19
CA ASP A 11 16.39 -20.60 -9.77
C ASP A 11 15.81 -19.50 -8.87
N GLU A 12 15.95 -18.24 -9.31
CA GLU A 12 15.47 -17.05 -8.58
C GLU A 12 13.99 -17.16 -8.24
N LYS A 13 13.17 -17.74 -9.12
CA LYS A 13 11.74 -17.93 -8.88
C LYS A 13 11.48 -18.89 -7.73
N LYS A 14 12.26 -19.96 -7.65
CA LYS A 14 12.20 -20.92 -6.51
C LYS A 14 12.65 -20.27 -5.21
N MET A 15 13.69 -19.44 -5.24
CA MET A 15 14.14 -18.71 -4.05
C MET A 15 13.09 -17.70 -3.57
N ILE A 16 12.48 -16.94 -4.47
CA ILE A 16 11.40 -16.01 -4.15
C ILE A 16 10.21 -16.74 -3.53
N SER A 17 9.79 -17.85 -4.14
CA SER A 17 8.70 -18.68 -3.63
C SER A 17 9.01 -19.26 -2.24
N LEU A 18 10.22 -19.74 -2.02
CA LEU A 18 10.66 -20.30 -0.74
C LEU A 18 10.68 -19.21 0.35
N ASN A 19 11.23 -18.03 0.04
CA ASN A 19 11.28 -16.89 0.96
C ASN A 19 9.87 -16.42 1.34
N SER A 20 8.96 -16.33 0.36
CA SER A 20 7.56 -15.96 0.58
C SER A 20 6.86 -16.99 1.48
N HIS A 21 7.03 -18.28 1.20
CA HIS A 21 6.45 -19.33 2.01
C HIS A 21 6.99 -19.31 3.45
N TYR A 22 8.30 -19.17 3.61
CA TYR A 22 8.95 -19.12 4.92
C TYR A 22 8.49 -17.89 5.72
N MET A 23 8.44 -16.71 5.12
CA MET A 23 7.96 -15.49 5.78
C MET A 23 6.51 -15.65 6.25
N LYS A 24 5.63 -16.18 5.37
CA LYS A 24 4.20 -16.38 5.70
C LYS A 24 3.95 -17.45 6.77
N SER A 25 4.91 -18.33 7.01
CA SER A 25 4.84 -19.35 8.09
C SER A 25 5.24 -18.81 9.47
N LEU A 26 5.88 -17.65 9.55
CA LEU A 26 6.29 -17.07 10.81
C LEU A 26 5.09 -16.47 11.57
N PRO A 27 5.13 -16.48 12.92
CA PRO A 27 4.16 -15.75 13.73
C PRO A 27 4.14 -14.25 13.37
N ILE A 28 2.96 -13.65 13.30
CA ILE A 28 2.78 -12.26 12.88
C ILE A 28 3.62 -11.27 13.72
N ASN A 29 3.72 -11.50 15.03
CA ASN A 29 4.52 -10.66 15.92
C ASN A 29 6.02 -10.73 15.58
N LYS A 30 6.51 -11.88 15.10
CA LYS A 30 7.90 -12.02 14.67
C LYS A 30 8.16 -11.27 13.36
N ILE A 31 7.22 -11.34 12.42
CA ILE A 31 7.29 -10.57 11.17
C ILE A 31 7.24 -9.06 11.48
N PHE A 32 6.35 -8.64 12.38
CA PHE A 32 6.26 -7.25 12.83
C PHE A 32 7.60 -6.77 13.41
N ALA A 33 8.20 -7.52 14.33
CA ALA A 33 9.49 -7.17 14.92
C ALA A 33 10.62 -7.07 13.88
N LEU A 34 10.65 -7.97 12.88
CA LEU A 34 11.60 -7.92 11.78
C LEU A 34 11.38 -6.68 10.89
N LEU A 35 10.12 -6.35 10.59
CA LEU A 35 9.78 -5.17 9.82
C LEU A 35 10.20 -3.87 10.54
N ILE A 36 9.91 -3.76 11.84
CA ILE A 36 10.32 -2.60 12.63
C ILE A 36 11.84 -2.42 12.60
N LYS A 37 12.62 -3.51 12.79
CA LYS A 37 14.08 -3.46 12.68
C LYS A 37 14.55 -3.00 11.30
N GLU A 38 13.90 -3.45 10.23
CA GLU A 38 14.26 -3.03 8.87
C GLU A 38 13.94 -1.56 8.62
N ILE A 39 12.82 -1.05 9.17
CA ILE A 39 12.44 0.36 9.10
C ILE A 39 13.46 1.23 9.87
N GLU A 40 13.82 0.84 11.09
CA GLU A 40 14.79 1.56 11.93
C GLU A 40 16.20 1.55 11.32
N LYS A 41 16.61 0.45 10.68
CA LYS A 41 17.88 0.31 9.93
C LYS A 41 17.98 1.30 8.76
N ASN A 42 16.84 1.70 8.19
CA ASN A 42 16.76 2.70 7.12
C ASN A 42 16.48 4.11 7.65
N ASP A 43 16.81 4.39 8.92
CA ASP A 43 16.74 5.69 9.58
C ASP A 43 15.35 6.30 9.72
N PHE A 44 14.28 5.51 9.57
CA PHE A 44 12.93 5.98 9.82
C PHE A 44 12.54 5.85 11.29
N LYS A 45 12.06 6.95 11.87
CA LYS A 45 11.55 6.97 13.24
C LYS A 45 10.05 6.69 13.28
N LEU A 46 9.68 5.73 14.10
CA LEU A 46 8.29 5.32 14.30
C LEU A 46 7.80 5.73 15.69
N ASP A 47 6.77 6.56 15.74
CA ASP A 47 5.96 6.77 16.93
C ASP A 47 4.98 5.61 17.12
N LYS A 48 4.22 5.64 18.24
CA LYS A 48 3.24 4.61 18.57
C LYS A 48 2.13 4.50 17.50
N ASP A 49 1.60 5.64 17.03
CA ASP A 49 0.54 5.67 16.03
C ASP A 49 0.95 4.97 14.73
N LYS A 50 2.16 5.25 14.24
CA LYS A 50 2.70 4.59 13.04
C LYS A 50 2.90 3.10 13.25
N LYS A 51 3.40 2.67 14.41
CA LYS A 51 3.55 1.26 14.75
C LYS A 51 2.21 0.53 14.78
N ASP A 52 1.19 1.13 15.37
CA ASP A 52 -0.17 0.58 15.41
C ASP A 52 -0.77 0.46 14.00
N LYS A 53 -0.63 1.47 13.15
CA LYS A 53 -1.06 1.44 11.75
C LYS A 53 -0.36 0.36 10.93
N ILE A 54 0.96 0.21 11.10
CA ILE A 54 1.73 -0.87 10.46
C ILE A 54 1.19 -2.22 10.91
N PHE A 55 0.94 -2.41 12.21
CA PHE A 55 0.45 -3.69 12.73
C PHE A 55 -0.94 -4.05 12.19
N ILE A 56 -1.86 -3.09 12.12
CA ILE A 56 -3.21 -3.28 11.55
C ILE A 56 -3.14 -3.68 10.07
N LEU A 57 -2.26 -3.05 9.29
CA LEU A 57 -2.09 -3.33 7.87
C LEU A 57 -1.17 -4.53 7.57
N LEU A 58 -0.50 -5.09 8.60
CA LEU A 58 0.56 -6.08 8.41
C LEU A 58 0.09 -7.32 7.66
N LYS A 59 -1.04 -7.92 8.06
CA LYS A 59 -1.56 -9.14 7.43
C LYS A 59 -1.80 -8.99 5.92
N PRO A 60 -2.57 -8.00 5.44
CA PRO A 60 -2.78 -7.82 4.01
C PRO A 60 -1.52 -7.37 3.25
N LEU A 61 -0.52 -6.79 3.92
CA LEU A 61 0.77 -6.48 3.32
C LEU A 61 1.64 -7.72 3.16
N ILE A 62 1.65 -8.64 4.14
CA ILE A 62 2.38 -9.92 4.07
C ILE A 62 1.89 -10.76 2.89
N GLU A 63 0.59 -10.78 2.60
CA GLU A 63 0.03 -11.51 1.46
C GLU A 63 0.63 -11.07 0.12
N ARG A 64 1.12 -9.83 0.01
CA ARG A 64 1.67 -9.20 -1.19
C ARG A 64 3.19 -9.16 -1.23
N ALA A 65 3.84 -9.44 -0.12
CA ALA A 65 5.30 -9.40 0.00
C ALA A 65 5.92 -10.78 -0.23
N ASN A 66 7.08 -10.81 -0.87
CA ASN A 66 7.87 -12.03 -1.04
C ASN A 66 8.94 -12.19 0.05
N ASN A 67 9.34 -11.10 0.68
CA ASN A 67 10.36 -11.06 1.73
C ASN A 67 10.18 -9.79 2.58
N ILE A 68 11.03 -9.64 3.60
CA ILE A 68 10.96 -8.50 4.53
C ILE A 68 11.27 -7.15 3.87
N ILE A 69 12.13 -7.14 2.83
CA ILE A 69 12.46 -5.92 2.08
C ILE A 69 11.27 -5.47 1.23
N ASP A 70 10.56 -6.42 0.61
CA ASP A 70 9.31 -6.11 -0.09
C ASP A 70 8.26 -5.56 0.88
N LEU A 71 8.15 -6.18 2.06
CA LEU A 71 7.22 -5.74 3.09
C LEU A 71 7.56 -4.33 3.59
N PHE A 72 8.84 -4.02 3.80
CA PHE A 72 9.33 -2.68 4.10
C PHE A 72 8.90 -1.68 3.02
N LYS A 73 9.16 -1.99 1.74
CA LYS A 73 8.77 -1.13 0.61
C LYS A 73 7.27 -0.93 0.51
N LEU A 74 6.47 -1.98 0.76
CA LEU A 74 5.00 -1.91 0.71
C LEU A 74 4.40 -1.12 1.87
N SER A 75 5.09 -0.97 2.98
CA SER A 75 4.63 -0.25 4.18
C SER A 75 5.10 1.20 4.25
N ILE A 76 6.01 1.63 3.37
CA ILE A 76 6.69 2.93 3.45
C ILE A 76 5.75 4.13 3.49
N PHE A 77 4.59 4.05 2.84
CA PHE A 77 3.58 5.11 2.80
C PHE A 77 2.99 5.46 4.18
N ILE A 78 3.18 4.60 5.19
CA ILE A 78 2.67 4.82 6.56
C ILE A 78 3.58 5.78 7.33
N TYR A 79 4.88 5.76 7.06
CA TYR A 79 5.88 6.49 7.85
C TYR A 79 6.75 7.45 7.04
N ASN A 80 6.70 7.40 5.69
CA ASN A 80 7.40 8.33 4.81
C ASN A 80 6.42 8.96 3.82
N ASN A 81 6.19 10.28 3.96
CA ASN A 81 5.34 11.06 3.04
C ASN A 81 6.11 11.67 1.87
N ASP A 82 7.46 11.65 1.94
CA ASP A 82 8.32 12.33 0.96
C ASP A 82 8.60 11.47 -0.28
N GLU A 83 8.12 10.21 -0.28
CA GLU A 83 8.23 9.34 -1.46
C GLU A 83 7.47 9.96 -2.63
N LYS A 84 8.19 10.21 -3.72
CA LYS A 84 7.61 10.82 -4.93
C LYS A 84 6.92 9.77 -5.79
N ILE A 85 5.85 10.19 -6.46
CA ILE A 85 5.23 9.39 -7.53
C ILE A 85 6.12 9.53 -8.76
N ILE A 86 6.69 8.40 -9.20
CA ILE A 86 7.63 8.35 -10.33
C ILE A 86 6.95 7.75 -11.55
N GLY A 87 7.30 8.27 -12.73
CA GLY A 87 6.85 7.78 -14.03
C GLY A 87 5.72 8.61 -14.64
N LYS A 88 5.87 8.91 -15.93
CA LYS A 88 4.87 9.67 -16.71
C LYS A 88 3.49 9.01 -16.66
N GLU A 89 3.44 7.69 -16.82
CA GLU A 89 2.20 6.91 -16.78
C GLU A 89 1.42 7.09 -15.45
N ASN A 90 2.14 7.13 -14.33
CA ASN A 90 1.52 7.33 -13.01
C ASN A 90 0.95 8.74 -12.88
N ILE A 91 1.64 9.75 -13.41
CA ILE A 91 1.17 11.13 -13.44
C ILE A 91 -0.07 11.25 -14.33
N GLU A 92 -0.09 10.62 -15.50
CA GLU A 92 -1.23 10.58 -16.41
C GLU A 92 -2.46 9.93 -15.75
N ILE A 93 -2.28 8.83 -15.03
CA ILE A 93 -3.37 8.17 -14.28
C ILE A 93 -4.03 9.15 -13.30
N ILE A 94 -3.23 9.95 -12.60
CA ILE A 94 -3.76 10.96 -11.66
C ILE A 94 -4.44 12.09 -12.39
N THR A 95 -3.82 12.63 -13.44
CA THR A 95 -4.33 13.75 -14.23
C THR A 95 -5.66 13.40 -14.89
N ASN A 96 -5.79 12.21 -15.49
CA ASN A 96 -6.99 11.74 -16.17
C ASN A 96 -8.20 11.59 -15.22
N SER A 97 -7.97 11.54 -13.92
CA SER A 97 -9.03 11.44 -12.90
C SER A 97 -9.31 12.77 -12.17
N SER A 98 -8.60 13.84 -12.53
CA SER A 98 -8.65 15.13 -11.81
C SER A 98 -10.04 15.76 -11.79
N SER A 99 -10.88 15.52 -12.80
CA SER A 99 -12.27 16.00 -12.85
C SER A 99 -13.14 15.45 -11.70
N TYR A 100 -12.78 14.34 -11.10
CA TYR A 100 -13.52 13.71 -10.00
C TYR A 100 -13.02 14.13 -8.61
N LYS A 101 -11.85 14.79 -8.52
CA LYS A 101 -11.18 15.19 -7.28
C LYS A 101 -12.12 15.87 -6.29
N ASP A 102 -12.71 16.98 -6.70
CA ASP A 102 -13.50 17.82 -5.79
C ASP A 102 -14.73 17.10 -5.26
N ASN A 103 -15.41 16.33 -6.11
CA ASN A 103 -16.58 15.57 -5.72
C ASN A 103 -16.23 14.45 -4.74
N ILE A 104 -15.12 13.75 -4.98
CA ILE A 104 -14.62 12.70 -4.09
C ILE A 104 -14.22 13.32 -2.74
N ILE A 105 -13.44 14.40 -2.72
CA ILE A 105 -13.00 15.04 -1.47
C ILE A 105 -14.20 15.55 -0.68
N LYS A 106 -15.15 16.24 -1.33
CA LYS A 106 -16.39 16.75 -0.68
C LYS A 106 -17.22 15.61 -0.08
N GLY A 107 -17.36 14.50 -0.80
CA GLY A 107 -18.06 13.32 -0.31
C GLY A 107 -17.36 12.67 0.88
N LEU A 108 -16.06 12.43 0.77
CA LEU A 108 -15.25 11.84 1.83
C LEU A 108 -15.25 12.66 3.13
N ILE A 109 -15.30 14.00 3.03
CA ILE A 109 -15.40 14.87 4.20
C ILE A 109 -16.70 14.61 5.00
N LYS A 110 -17.78 14.24 4.33
CA LYS A 110 -19.07 13.96 4.96
C LYS A 110 -19.21 12.51 5.46
N CYS A 111 -18.42 11.58 4.95
CA CYS A 111 -18.48 10.17 5.33
C CYS A 111 -18.06 9.93 6.78
N GLU A 112 -18.72 8.98 7.45
CA GLU A 112 -18.17 8.30 8.61
C GLU A 112 -16.94 7.50 8.16
N TRP A 113 -15.86 7.51 8.98
CA TRP A 113 -14.57 6.97 8.56
C TRP A 113 -14.42 5.50 8.94
N LYS A 114 -15.23 4.66 8.27
CA LYS A 114 -15.22 3.20 8.39
C LYS A 114 -15.11 2.59 6.99
N LYS A 115 -14.39 1.49 6.88
CA LYS A 115 -14.13 0.82 5.61
C LYS A 115 -15.42 0.54 4.82
N GLU A 116 -16.44 0.01 5.48
CA GLU A 116 -17.72 -0.35 4.87
C GLU A 116 -18.45 0.88 4.30
N ILE A 117 -18.42 1.99 5.02
CA ILE A 117 -19.03 3.27 4.57
C ILE A 117 -18.25 3.85 3.40
N LEU A 118 -16.92 3.77 3.44
CA LEU A 118 -16.08 4.20 2.33
C LEU A 118 -16.28 3.31 1.09
N ASP A 119 -16.43 1.99 1.26
CA ASP A 119 -16.75 1.08 0.16
C ASP A 119 -18.10 1.44 -0.49
N GLU A 120 -19.13 1.70 0.32
CA GLU A 120 -20.45 2.13 -0.15
C GLU A 120 -20.39 3.47 -0.87
N PHE A 121 -19.70 4.44 -0.31
CA PHE A 121 -19.48 5.75 -0.94
C PHE A 121 -18.89 5.60 -2.34
N PHE A 122 -17.81 4.86 -2.50
CA PHE A 122 -17.19 4.70 -3.81
C PHE A 122 -18.05 3.88 -4.77
N LYS A 123 -18.78 2.87 -4.28
CA LYS A 123 -19.73 2.10 -5.10
C LYS A 123 -20.83 2.99 -5.68
N ASN A 124 -21.41 3.84 -4.85
CA ASN A 124 -22.45 4.77 -5.27
C ASN A 124 -21.88 5.85 -6.22
N PHE A 125 -20.72 6.39 -5.88
CA PHE A 125 -20.05 7.41 -6.70
C PHE A 125 -19.78 6.91 -8.12
N VAL A 126 -19.20 5.73 -8.30
CA VAL A 126 -18.91 5.21 -9.65
C VAL A 126 -20.19 4.89 -10.43
N LYS A 127 -21.25 4.45 -9.75
CA LYS A 127 -22.55 4.21 -10.35
C LYS A 127 -23.19 5.52 -10.85
N GLU A 128 -23.18 6.56 -10.04
CA GLU A 128 -23.73 7.88 -10.37
C GLU A 128 -22.97 8.55 -11.51
N GLN A 129 -21.65 8.39 -11.55
CA GLN A 129 -20.79 8.95 -12.60
C GLN A 129 -20.73 8.10 -13.87
N GLY A 130 -21.30 6.89 -13.88
CA GLY A 130 -21.26 5.97 -15.03
C GLY A 130 -19.85 5.50 -15.39
N ILE A 131 -18.93 5.38 -14.39
CA ILE A 131 -17.52 5.04 -14.59
C ILE A 131 -17.14 3.72 -13.90
N SER A 132 -16.01 3.16 -14.29
CA SER A 132 -15.43 2.02 -13.56
C SER A 132 -14.66 2.48 -12.33
N PHE A 133 -14.64 1.65 -11.28
CA PHE A 133 -13.83 1.95 -10.08
C PHE A 133 -12.33 2.09 -10.41
N GLY A 134 -11.83 1.38 -11.43
CA GLY A 134 -10.43 1.45 -11.86
C GLY A 134 -9.98 2.88 -12.19
N LEU A 135 -10.89 3.73 -12.72
CA LEU A 135 -10.58 5.11 -13.09
C LEU A 135 -10.24 6.00 -11.89
N ILE A 136 -10.85 5.75 -10.74
CA ILE A 136 -10.58 6.51 -9.49
C ILE A 136 -9.73 5.70 -8.50
N GLY A 137 -9.84 4.38 -8.48
CA GLY A 137 -9.11 3.52 -7.54
C GLY A 137 -7.61 3.46 -7.79
N LYS A 138 -7.16 3.53 -9.06
CA LYS A 138 -5.73 3.61 -9.39
C LYS A 138 -5.09 4.91 -8.92
N PRO A 139 -5.64 6.11 -9.25
CA PRO A 139 -5.10 7.36 -8.74
C PRO A 139 -5.14 7.45 -7.21
N LEU A 140 -6.23 6.99 -6.55
CA LEU A 140 -6.28 6.93 -5.09
C LEU A 140 -5.13 6.10 -4.50
N ARG A 141 -4.82 4.92 -5.09
CA ARG A 141 -3.68 4.12 -4.64
C ARG A 141 -2.36 4.85 -4.83
N LEU A 142 -2.12 5.44 -6.01
CA LEU A 142 -0.90 6.19 -6.28
C LEU A 142 -0.72 7.36 -5.33
N ILE A 143 -1.77 8.13 -5.06
CA ILE A 143 -1.71 9.28 -4.16
C ILE A 143 -1.44 8.83 -2.72
N LEU A 144 -2.15 7.82 -2.24
CA LEU A 144 -2.11 7.42 -0.84
C LEU A 144 -0.94 6.49 -0.51
N THR A 145 -0.55 5.59 -1.44
CA THR A 145 0.45 4.55 -1.18
C THR A 145 1.68 4.60 -2.10
N LYS A 146 1.70 5.54 -3.06
CA LYS A 146 2.75 5.70 -4.09
C LYS A 146 2.90 4.46 -5.01
N ARG A 147 1.91 3.55 -4.99
CA ARG A 147 1.94 2.29 -5.72
C ARG A 147 0.59 2.01 -6.37
N LEU A 148 0.60 1.30 -7.50
CA LEU A 148 -0.62 0.84 -8.18
C LEU A 148 -1.27 -0.34 -7.45
N THR A 149 -0.50 -1.09 -6.66
CA THR A 149 -0.95 -2.24 -5.89
C THR A 149 -0.88 -1.94 -4.39
N SER A 150 -1.97 -2.19 -3.68
CA SER A 150 -2.07 -2.01 -2.23
C SER A 150 -3.13 -2.97 -1.67
N PRO A 151 -3.26 -3.14 -0.36
CA PRO A 151 -4.49 -3.67 0.24
C PRO A 151 -5.74 -2.93 -0.24
N SER A 152 -6.94 -3.34 0.19
CA SER A 152 -8.16 -2.57 -0.10
C SER A 152 -7.90 -1.10 0.18
N ILE A 153 -8.17 -0.24 -0.80
CA ILE A 153 -7.84 1.19 -0.65
C ILE A 153 -8.69 1.84 0.44
N THR A 154 -9.91 1.41 0.62
CA THR A 154 -10.81 1.88 1.69
C THR A 154 -10.33 1.45 3.06
N PHE A 155 -9.77 0.25 3.19
CA PHE A 155 -9.12 -0.20 4.43
C PHE A 155 -7.83 0.60 4.71
N VAL A 156 -7.02 0.87 3.69
CA VAL A 156 -5.86 1.76 3.82
C VAL A 156 -6.30 3.15 4.28
N MET A 157 -7.37 3.71 3.69
CA MET A 157 -7.91 5.02 4.07
C MET A 157 -8.38 5.04 5.52
N GLU A 158 -9.12 4.01 5.96
CA GLU A 158 -9.58 3.88 7.35
C GLU A 158 -8.40 3.91 8.33
N VAL A 159 -7.36 3.10 8.10
CA VAL A 159 -6.17 3.02 8.96
C VAL A 159 -5.33 4.30 8.93
N MET A 160 -5.18 4.94 7.77
CA MET A 160 -4.47 6.22 7.66
C MET A 160 -5.20 7.33 8.42
N GLY A 161 -6.52 7.28 8.47
CA GLY A 161 -7.37 8.29 9.08
C GLY A 161 -7.73 9.44 8.16
N LYS A 162 -8.90 10.02 8.41
CA LYS A 162 -9.54 11.05 7.56
C LYS A 162 -8.65 12.25 7.28
N LYS A 163 -8.01 12.80 8.32
CA LYS A 163 -7.17 14.00 8.21
C LYS A 163 -6.01 13.80 7.23
N GLU A 164 -5.30 12.70 7.36
CA GLU A 164 -4.12 12.37 6.53
C GLU A 164 -4.53 12.11 5.09
N VAL A 165 -5.59 11.33 4.88
CA VAL A 165 -6.09 11.02 3.52
C VAL A 165 -6.52 12.28 2.81
N ILE A 166 -7.37 13.12 3.42
CA ILE A 166 -7.84 14.37 2.79
C ILE A 166 -6.68 15.30 2.48
N LYS A 167 -5.68 15.38 3.38
CA LYS A 167 -4.48 16.16 3.13
C LYS A 167 -3.76 15.68 1.86
N ARG A 168 -3.43 14.38 1.76
CA ARG A 168 -2.73 13.82 0.59
C ARG A 168 -3.52 13.99 -0.71
N LEU A 169 -4.84 13.84 -0.65
CA LEU A 169 -5.69 14.05 -1.83
C LEU A 169 -5.66 15.50 -2.30
N LYS A 170 -5.63 16.46 -1.39
CA LYS A 170 -5.56 17.90 -1.74
C LYS A 170 -4.19 18.29 -2.29
N ASP A 171 -3.12 17.74 -1.71
CA ASP A 171 -1.73 18.11 -2.02
C ASP A 171 -1.24 17.53 -3.36
N ILE A 172 -1.75 16.38 -3.77
CA ILE A 172 -1.18 15.60 -4.88
C ILE A 172 -2.13 15.48 -6.07
N TRP A 173 -3.43 15.44 -5.84
CA TRP A 173 -4.40 15.22 -6.92
C TRP A 173 -4.62 16.41 -7.85
#